data_c3c84de207661bb9e250953456e5002e
#
_entry.id   c3c84de207661bb9e250953456e5002e
#
_cell.length_a   1.000
_cell.length_b   1.000
_cell.length_c   1.000
_cell.angle_alpha   90.00
_cell.angle_beta   90.00
_cell.angle_gamma   90.00
#
_symmetry.space_group_name_H-M   'P 1'
#
loop_
_entity.id
_entity.type
_entity.pdbx_description
1 polymer ?
#
loop_
_entity_poly.entity_id
_entity_poly.type
_entity_poly.pdbx_seq_one_letter_code
_entity_poly.pdbx_strand_id
1 'polypeptide(L)'
;LDEVREEISTLLRLESSRGTVFKNDQVSTVLSVVIYHGKQRITDAETMHSVFGAGAYLQWKWQRMGEEDYGIISASDSRFGNEGFTFTLSPDDVDTKITFMCELIV
;
A
#
# COMPACT_ATOMS: atom_id res chain seq x y z
N LEU A 1 32.67 4.91 15.43
CA LEU A 1 32.14 4.93 15.28
C LEU A 1 31.27 4.77 15.21
N ASP A 2 31.12 4.85 15.51
CA ASP A 2 30.28 4.74 15.46
C ASP A 2 29.74 4.65 14.89
N GLU A 3 29.91 4.41 14.92
CA GLU A 3 29.35 4.33 14.27
C GLU A 3 28.28 4.84 14.05
N VAL A 4 28.52 5.45 13.53
CA VAL A 4 27.41 6.06 13.19
C VAL A 4 26.62 5.23 12.36
N ARG A 5 25.57 4.76 12.89
CA ARG A 5 24.76 4.09 12.14
C ARG A 5 23.89 5.04 11.54
N GLU A 6 23.91 5.16 10.26
CA GLU A 6 22.95 5.81 9.61
C GLU A 6 21.77 5.01 9.67
N GLU A 7 20.77 5.40 10.40
CA GLU A 7 19.57 4.74 10.38
C GLU A 7 18.82 5.16 9.20
N ILE A 8 18.66 4.32 8.20
CA ILE A 8 17.88 4.62 7.03
C ILE A 8 16.43 4.39 7.37
N SER A 9 15.67 5.47 7.39
CA SER A 9 14.24 5.38 7.66
C SER A 9 13.51 4.80 6.49
N THR A 10 12.52 3.97 6.75
CA THR A 10 11.64 3.44 5.71
C THR A 10 10.23 3.90 5.99
N LEU A 11 9.63 4.57 5.03
CA LEU A 11 8.29 5.10 5.14
C LEU A 11 7.45 4.63 3.97
N LEU A 12 6.28 4.10 4.25
CA LEU A 12 5.35 3.67 3.21
C LEU A 12 4.17 4.62 3.19
N ARG A 13 3.83 5.11 2.02
CA ARG A 13 2.69 5.99 1.84
C ARG A 13 1.74 5.41 0.82
N LEU A 14 0.47 5.69 0.99
CA LEU A 14 -0.55 5.34 0.01
C LEU A 14 -1.03 6.63 -0.65
N GLU A 15 -1.05 6.63 -1.97
CA GLU A 15 -1.53 7.77 -2.74
C GLU A 15 -2.76 7.36 -3.52
N SER A 16 -3.75 8.21 -3.54
CA SER A 16 -5.00 7.93 -4.23
C SER A 16 -5.05 8.71 -5.53
N SER A 17 -5.44 8.06 -6.60
CA SER A 17 -5.53 8.71 -7.90
C SER A 17 -6.63 9.75 -7.95
N ARG A 18 -7.61 9.68 -7.04
CA ARG A 18 -8.73 10.60 -7.04
C ARG A 18 -8.78 11.50 -5.81
N GLY A 19 -7.78 11.40 -4.95
CA GLY A 19 -7.81 12.13 -3.70
C GLY A 19 -8.86 11.55 -2.78
N THR A 20 -9.51 12.39 -2.00
CA THR A 20 -10.49 11.93 -1.03
C THR A 20 -11.93 12.28 -1.42
N VAL A 21 -12.13 12.86 -2.61
CA VAL A 21 -13.46 13.28 -3.01
C VAL A 21 -13.95 12.41 -4.15
N PHE A 22 -15.07 11.73 -3.93
CA PHE A 22 -15.65 10.86 -4.94
C PHE A 22 -16.99 11.45 -5.32
N LYS A 23 -17.05 12.04 -6.52
CA LYS A 23 -18.26 12.70 -6.96
C LYS A 23 -19.11 11.84 -7.87
N ASN A 24 -18.56 10.77 -8.37
CA ASN A 24 -19.28 9.96 -9.32
C ASN A 24 -19.04 8.52 -8.94
N ASP A 25 -20.08 7.84 -8.57
CA ASP A 25 -19.94 6.46 -8.11
C ASP A 25 -19.67 5.49 -9.23
N GLN A 26 -19.48 5.99 -10.44
CA GLN A 26 -19.06 5.15 -11.57
C GLN A 26 -17.54 5.14 -11.74
N VAL A 27 -16.81 5.87 -10.91
CA VAL A 27 -15.38 6.07 -11.12
C VAL A 27 -14.59 5.26 -10.10
N SER A 28 -13.63 4.50 -10.58
CA SER A 28 -12.75 3.73 -9.71
C SER A 28 -11.61 4.58 -9.20
N THR A 29 -11.09 4.21 -8.07
CA THR A 29 -9.92 4.86 -7.47
C THR A 29 -8.80 3.86 -7.37
N VAL A 30 -7.60 4.26 -7.71
CA VAL A 30 -6.43 3.40 -7.57
C VAL A 30 -5.57 3.93 -6.43
N LEU A 31 -5.30 3.06 -5.47
CA LEU A 31 -4.36 3.36 -4.40
C LEU A 31 -3.00 2.86 -4.83
N SER A 32 -2.01 3.72 -4.75
CA SER A 32 -0.65 3.39 -5.16
C SER A 32 0.26 3.44 -3.96
N VAL A 33 1.18 2.50 -3.88
CA VAL A 33 2.12 2.41 -2.78
C VAL A 33 3.41 3.11 -3.20
N VAL A 34 3.91 3.97 -2.32
CA VAL A 34 5.22 4.58 -2.51
C VAL A 34 6.01 4.32 -1.25
N ILE A 35 7.18 3.73 -1.41
CA ILE A 35 8.06 3.44 -0.28
C ILE A 35 9.27 4.35 -0.40
N TYR A 36 9.59 5.02 0.70
CA TYR A 36 10.79 5.83 0.77
C TYR A 36 11.78 5.12 1.68
N HIS A 37 12.93 4.81 1.15
CA HIS A 37 13.98 4.14 1.91
C HIS A 37 15.20 5.05 1.84
N GLY A 38 15.40 5.83 2.88
CA GLY A 38 16.39 6.89 2.84
C GLY A 38 15.98 7.91 1.78
N LYS A 39 16.82 8.09 0.80
CA LYS A 39 16.51 9.01 -0.29
C LYS A 39 15.92 8.33 -1.50
N GLN A 40 15.77 7.04 -1.46
CA GLN A 40 15.29 6.29 -2.61
C GLN A 40 13.76 6.18 -2.57
N ARG A 41 13.15 6.42 -3.72
CA ARG A 41 11.71 6.32 -3.87
C ARG A 41 11.41 5.04 -4.64
N ILE A 42 10.64 4.15 -4.05
CA ILE A 42 10.36 2.83 -4.61
C ILE A 42 8.88 2.75 -4.94
N THR A 43 8.57 2.51 -6.21
CA THR A 43 7.19 2.47 -6.67
C THR A 43 6.86 1.20 -7.44
N ASP A 44 7.75 0.21 -7.48
CA ASP A 44 7.48 -1.03 -8.17
C ASP A 44 8.12 -2.20 -7.43
N ALA A 45 7.63 -3.39 -7.75
CA ALA A 45 8.05 -4.59 -7.04
C ALA A 45 9.48 -4.96 -7.35
N GLU A 46 9.92 -4.72 -8.57
CA GLU A 46 11.28 -5.07 -8.93
C GLU A 46 12.28 -4.30 -8.10
N THR A 47 12.07 -3.01 -7.94
CA THR A 47 12.94 -2.19 -7.12
C THR A 47 12.84 -2.59 -5.65
N MET A 48 11.63 -2.90 -5.18
CA MET A 48 11.45 -3.37 -3.81
C MET A 48 12.28 -4.62 -3.55
N HIS A 49 12.24 -5.58 -4.46
CA HIS A 49 13.00 -6.82 -4.30
C HIS A 49 14.49 -6.56 -4.38
N SER A 50 14.89 -5.58 -5.16
CA SER A 50 16.31 -5.25 -5.28
C SER A 50 16.84 -4.62 -4.00
N VAL A 51 16.03 -3.82 -3.32
CA VAL A 51 16.45 -3.10 -2.12
C VAL A 51 16.29 -3.95 -0.87
N PHE A 52 15.18 -4.67 -0.76
CA PHE A 52 14.84 -5.38 0.48
C PHE A 52 15.00 -6.90 0.38
N GLY A 53 15.20 -7.44 -0.80
CA GLY A 53 15.36 -8.87 -0.99
C GLY A 53 14.20 -9.48 -1.74
N ALA A 54 14.45 -10.66 -2.31
CA ALA A 54 13.45 -11.33 -3.14
C ALA A 54 12.23 -11.77 -2.34
N GLY A 55 12.37 -11.90 -1.03
CA GLY A 55 11.23 -12.30 -0.21
C GLY A 55 10.38 -11.18 0.31
N ALA A 56 10.73 -9.93 -0.01
CA ALA A 56 9.94 -8.80 0.46
C ALA A 56 8.61 -8.73 -0.27
N TYR A 57 7.57 -8.33 0.42
CA TYR A 57 6.26 -8.21 -0.21
C TYR A 57 5.41 -7.21 0.54
N LEU A 58 4.31 -6.81 -0.09
CA LEU A 58 3.36 -5.88 0.51
C LEU A 58 2.17 -6.68 1.03
N GLN A 59 1.79 -6.41 2.27
CA GLN A 59 0.63 -7.05 2.85
C GLN A 59 -0.44 -6.01 3.07
N TRP A 60 -1.60 -6.21 2.48
CA TRP A 60 -2.71 -5.26 2.58
C TRP A 60 -3.72 -5.79 3.58
N LYS A 61 -4.29 -4.87 4.33
CA LYS A 61 -5.28 -5.17 5.36
C LYS A 61 -6.46 -4.25 5.21
N TRP A 62 -7.58 -4.67 5.75
CA TRP A 62 -8.77 -3.82 5.77
C TRP A 62 -9.36 -3.82 7.19
N GLN A 63 -10.02 -2.73 7.52
CA GLN A 63 -10.66 -2.59 8.82
C GLN A 63 -11.92 -1.78 8.65
N ARG A 64 -13.03 -2.28 9.19
CA ARG A 64 -14.28 -1.55 9.13
C ARG A 64 -14.29 -0.45 10.20
N MET A 65 -14.91 0.65 9.85
CA MET A 65 -15.00 1.76 10.77
C MET A 65 -15.73 1.32 12.05
N GLY A 66 -15.15 1.65 13.18
CA GLY A 66 -15.74 1.31 14.47
C GLY A 66 -15.41 -0.06 14.99
N GLU A 67 -14.65 -0.86 14.27
CA GLU A 67 -14.28 -2.20 14.71
C GLU A 67 -12.80 -2.25 15.00
N GLU A 68 -12.45 -3.07 15.97
CA GLU A 68 -11.03 -3.23 16.31
C GLU A 68 -10.36 -4.29 15.49
N ASP A 69 -11.11 -5.24 14.97
CA ASP A 69 -10.54 -6.33 14.20
C ASP A 69 -10.30 -5.88 12.79
N TYR A 70 -9.32 -6.48 12.15
CA TYR A 70 -9.03 -6.21 10.77
C TYR A 70 -8.81 -7.53 10.03
N GLY A 71 -8.89 -7.47 8.70
CA GLY A 71 -8.66 -8.64 7.86
C GLY A 71 -7.47 -8.45 6.97
N ILE A 72 -6.92 -9.55 6.49
CA ILE A 72 -5.79 -9.52 5.57
C ILE A 72 -6.35 -9.81 4.17
N ILE A 73 -5.95 -8.99 3.20
CA ILE A 73 -6.40 -9.16 1.82
C ILE A 73 -5.46 -10.14 1.15
N SER A 74 -6.04 -11.15 0.49
CA SER A 74 -5.26 -12.17 -0.19
C SER A 74 -4.38 -11.55 -1.27
N ALA A 75 -3.15 -12.03 -1.39
CA ALA A 75 -2.24 -11.55 -2.42
C ALA A 75 -2.77 -11.86 -3.82
N SER A 76 -3.70 -12.79 -3.95
CA SER A 76 -4.27 -13.14 -5.24
C SER A 76 -5.53 -12.34 -5.57
N ASP A 77 -5.89 -11.36 -4.76
CA ASP A 77 -7.06 -10.52 -5.01
C ASP A 77 -6.91 -9.84 -6.36
N SER A 78 -7.96 -9.88 -7.17
CA SER A 78 -7.89 -9.37 -8.53
C SER A 78 -7.78 -7.86 -8.62
N ARG A 79 -7.98 -7.15 -7.52
CA ARG A 79 -7.85 -5.70 -7.51
C ARG A 79 -6.40 -5.23 -7.46
N PHE A 80 -5.47 -6.14 -7.19
CA PHE A 80 -4.05 -5.77 -7.10
C PHE A 80 -3.39 -5.74 -8.47
N GLY A 81 -2.46 -4.82 -8.65
CA GLY A 81 -1.56 -4.81 -9.78
C GLY A 81 -0.15 -4.59 -9.28
N ASN A 82 0.82 -4.94 -10.09
CA ASN A 82 2.23 -4.75 -9.76
C ASN A 82 2.59 -5.34 -8.40
N GLU A 83 2.13 -6.54 -8.14
CA GLU A 83 2.42 -7.26 -6.89
C GLU A 83 2.03 -6.47 -5.65
N GLY A 84 0.93 -5.76 -5.72
CA GLY A 84 0.41 -5.04 -4.57
C GLY A 84 0.76 -3.57 -4.53
N PHE A 85 1.54 -3.07 -5.50
CA PHE A 85 1.86 -1.65 -5.52
C PHE A 85 0.69 -0.80 -6.01
N THR A 86 -0.32 -1.42 -6.63
CA THR A 86 -1.56 -0.72 -6.95
C THR A 86 -2.73 -1.56 -6.48
N PHE A 87 -3.77 -0.91 -6.01
CA PHE A 87 -4.96 -1.56 -5.51
C PHE A 87 -6.14 -0.74 -6.00
N THR A 88 -6.94 -1.33 -6.88
CA THR A 88 -8.03 -0.62 -7.53
C THR A 88 -9.32 -0.82 -6.75
N LEU A 89 -9.94 0.26 -6.34
CA LEU A 89 -11.17 0.23 -5.58
C LEU A 89 -12.32 0.63 -6.47
N SER A 90 -13.40 -0.16 -6.41
CA SER A 90 -14.63 0.20 -7.09
C SER A 90 -15.42 1.17 -6.20
N PRO A 91 -16.46 1.81 -6.73
CA PRO A 91 -17.30 2.66 -5.89
C PRO A 91 -17.92 1.90 -4.71
N ASP A 92 -18.22 0.62 -4.89
CA ASP A 92 -18.78 -0.17 -3.80
C ASP A 92 -17.78 -0.32 -2.67
N ASP A 93 -16.50 -0.46 -2.98
CA ASP A 93 -15.48 -0.58 -1.94
C ASP A 93 -15.40 0.69 -1.12
N VAL A 94 -15.57 1.83 -1.75
CA VAL A 94 -15.48 3.11 -1.07
C VAL A 94 -16.66 3.34 -0.15
N ASP A 95 -17.84 2.88 -0.58
CA ASP A 95 -19.06 3.13 0.17
C ASP A 95 -19.20 2.30 1.43
N THR A 96 -18.36 1.32 1.64
CA THR A 96 -18.52 0.41 2.76
C THR A 96 -17.82 0.89 4.02
N LYS A 97 -17.22 2.07 3.99
CA LYS A 97 -16.53 2.66 5.14
C LYS A 97 -15.47 1.73 5.69
N ILE A 98 -14.63 1.27 4.79
CA ILE A 98 -13.51 0.40 5.12
C ILE A 98 -12.23 1.19 4.95
N THR A 99 -11.34 1.04 5.89
CA THR A 99 -10.00 1.60 5.79
C THR A 99 -9.05 0.53 5.26
N PHE A 100 -8.24 0.88 4.29
CA PHE A 100 -7.27 -0.04 3.73
C PHE A 100 -5.87 0.40 4.17
N MET A 101 -5.06 -0.58 4.53
CA MET A 101 -3.72 -0.34 5.04
C MET A 101 -2.76 -1.26 4.31
N CYS A 102 -1.53 -0.83 4.17
CA CYS A 102 -0.50 -1.62 3.49
C CYS A 102 0.77 -1.59 4.32
N GLU A 103 1.39 -2.75 4.46
CA GLU A 103 2.64 -2.88 5.19
C GLU A 103 3.69 -3.52 4.31
N LEU A 104 4.92 -3.11 4.46
CA LEU A 104 6.05 -3.76 3.81
C LEU A 104 6.58 -4.84 4.73
N ILE A 105 6.61 -6.07 4.23
CA ILE A 105 7.10 -7.21 5.00
C ILE A 105 8.42 -7.65 4.38
N VAL A 106 9.45 -7.69 5.16
CA VAL A 106 10.78 -8.08 4.67
C VAL A 106 11.31 -9.31 5.40
#